data_ff6dcae7fd9446c68faf4715a877266f
#
_entry.id   ff6dcae7fd9446c68faf4715a877266f
#
_cell.length_a   1.000
_cell.length_b   1.000
_cell.length_c   1.000
_cell.angle_alpha   90.00
_cell.angle_beta   90.00
_cell.angle_gamma   90.00
#
_symmetry.space_group_name_H-M   'P 1'
#
loop_
_entity.id
_entity.type
_entity.pdbx_description
1 polymer ?
#
loop_
_entity_poly.entity_id
_entity_poly.type
_entity_poly.pdbx_seq_one_letter_code
_entity_poly.pdbx_strand_id
1 'polypeptide(L)'
;MQKCIAFSEESAKTQQQIEFGQKDTKPRSIDEIARDNLIGKMAEVAVSRMLREEYGIHFPVNFDIYPRGEWDDCDVQIKAWTIDIKSTRSGKWLLFETSKLKMRQNQKINNLPDAVIMCRTPWDRDNDKPRGSVELIGAISVYALLKNTNHRVLHLKKGDVIPNTKARLQADNLAIRFEDINHDWDKIIDYMVKTMPPDISSLHIPD
;
A
#
# COMPACT_ATOMS: atom_id res chain seq x y z
N MET A 1 12.27 -15.45 -1.48
CA MET A 1 11.80 -15.72 -0.11
C MET A 1 12.85 -15.37 0.94
N GLN A 2 14.02 -16.03 0.96
CA GLN A 2 15.05 -15.78 1.99
C GLN A 2 15.43 -14.28 2.13
N LYS A 3 15.62 -13.57 1.01
CA LYS A 3 15.92 -12.14 1.03
C LYS A 3 14.81 -11.27 1.66
N CYS A 4 13.55 -11.61 1.43
CA CYS A 4 12.43 -10.93 2.07
C CYS A 4 12.37 -11.18 3.59
N ILE A 5 12.68 -12.40 4.02
CA ILE A 5 12.73 -12.76 5.44
C ILE A 5 13.85 -11.96 6.13
N ALA A 6 15.07 -12.02 5.61
CA ALA A 6 16.21 -11.29 6.18
C ALA A 6 15.93 -9.77 6.27
N PHE A 7 15.39 -9.17 5.21
CA PHE A 7 14.99 -7.77 5.22
C PHE A 7 13.94 -7.48 6.32
N SER A 8 12.91 -8.31 6.42
CA SER A 8 11.80 -8.07 7.36
C SER A 8 12.24 -8.12 8.82
N GLU A 9 13.13 -9.06 9.16
CA GLU A 9 13.67 -9.20 10.51
C GLU A 9 14.58 -8.04 10.89
N GLU A 10 15.44 -7.59 9.97
CA GLU A 10 16.36 -6.48 10.22
C GLU A 10 15.63 -5.13 10.27
N SER A 11 14.74 -4.88 9.30
CA SER A 11 13.90 -3.68 9.28
C SER A 11 13.02 -3.56 10.52
N ALA A 12 12.48 -4.68 11.04
CA ALA A 12 11.68 -4.67 12.26
C ALA A 12 12.46 -4.19 13.48
N LYS A 13 13.72 -4.57 13.63
CA LYS A 13 14.60 -4.11 14.73
C LYS A 13 14.81 -2.59 14.68
N THR A 14 14.99 -2.04 13.48
CA THR A 14 15.13 -0.60 13.28
C THR A 14 13.83 0.14 13.59
N GLN A 15 12.70 -0.40 13.16
CA GLN A 15 11.37 0.19 13.34
C GLN A 15 10.82 0.07 14.76
N GLN A 16 11.22 -0.93 15.54
CA GLN A 16 10.80 -1.06 16.94
C GLN A 16 11.20 0.14 17.80
N GLN A 17 12.26 0.82 17.44
CA GLN A 17 12.72 2.04 18.12
C GLN A 17 11.86 3.27 17.77
N ILE A 18 10.86 3.11 16.89
CA ILE A 18 9.96 4.16 16.45
C ILE A 18 8.59 3.90 17.06
N GLU A 19 8.09 4.81 17.88
CA GLU A 19 6.67 4.85 18.24
C GLU A 19 5.85 5.20 16.99
N PHE A 20 5.51 4.17 16.21
CA PHE A 20 4.52 4.31 15.16
C PHE A 20 3.14 4.30 15.79
N GLY A 21 2.45 5.35 15.65
CA GLY A 21 1.07 5.44 16.05
C GLY A 21 0.83 6.55 17.04
N GLN A 22 -0.41 6.94 17.08
CA GLN A 22 -0.91 7.90 18.05
C GLN A 22 -0.80 7.29 19.46
N LYS A 23 -0.66 8.12 20.46
CA LYS A 23 -0.42 7.78 21.88
C LYS A 23 -1.35 6.71 22.50
N ASP A 24 -2.44 6.38 21.81
CA ASP A 24 -3.50 5.48 22.31
C ASP A 24 -3.47 4.07 21.69
N THR A 25 -2.46 3.72 20.90
CA THR A 25 -2.36 2.38 20.32
C THR A 25 -1.34 1.54 21.05
N LYS A 26 -1.68 0.26 21.29
CA LYS A 26 -0.71 -0.70 21.84
C LYS A 26 0.47 -0.82 20.87
N PRO A 27 1.71 -0.65 21.34
CA PRO A 27 2.89 -0.84 20.50
C PRO A 27 2.88 -2.24 19.87
N ARG A 28 3.19 -2.31 18.57
CA ARG A 28 3.35 -3.61 17.90
C ARG A 28 4.61 -4.30 18.38
N SER A 29 4.56 -5.63 18.52
CA SER A 29 5.75 -6.43 18.79
C SER A 29 6.71 -6.44 17.58
N ILE A 30 7.99 -6.79 17.82
CA ILE A 30 8.95 -6.98 16.71
C ILE A 30 8.43 -7.98 15.70
N ASP A 31 7.85 -9.10 16.16
CA ASP A 31 7.34 -10.16 15.31
C ASP A 31 6.16 -9.68 14.45
N GLU A 32 5.27 -8.83 15.01
CA GLU A 32 4.19 -8.22 14.24
C GLU A 32 4.73 -7.27 13.16
N ILE A 33 5.74 -6.47 13.48
CA ILE A 33 6.39 -5.57 12.52
C ILE A 33 7.11 -6.37 11.43
N ALA A 34 7.89 -7.39 11.81
CA ALA A 34 8.59 -8.26 10.87
C ALA A 34 7.62 -8.96 9.92
N ARG A 35 6.51 -9.45 10.46
CA ARG A 35 5.44 -10.06 9.65
C ARG A 35 4.84 -9.08 8.64
N ASP A 36 4.49 -7.88 9.07
CA ASP A 36 3.92 -6.87 8.20
C ASP A 36 4.91 -6.44 7.10
N ASN A 37 6.20 -6.29 7.44
CA ASN A 37 7.27 -6.00 6.49
C ASN A 37 7.48 -7.14 5.49
N LEU A 38 7.43 -8.40 5.96
CA LEU A 38 7.54 -9.57 5.08
C LEU A 38 6.41 -9.60 4.05
N ILE A 39 5.17 -9.37 4.50
CA ILE A 39 3.98 -9.34 3.64
C ILE A 39 4.11 -8.24 2.58
N GLY A 40 4.53 -7.03 2.97
CA GLY A 40 4.77 -5.92 2.05
C GLY A 40 5.85 -6.26 1.03
N LYS A 41 7.01 -6.71 1.51
CA LYS A 41 8.16 -7.01 0.63
C LYS A 41 7.90 -8.17 -0.34
N MET A 42 7.12 -9.17 0.07
CA MET A 42 6.68 -10.23 -0.85
C MET A 42 5.76 -9.69 -1.95
N ALA A 43 4.88 -8.74 -1.62
CA ALA A 43 4.01 -8.11 -2.61
C ALA A 43 4.81 -7.30 -3.62
N GLU A 44 5.80 -6.50 -3.18
CA GLU A 44 6.69 -5.76 -4.07
C GLU A 44 7.45 -6.70 -5.04
N VAL A 45 7.97 -7.82 -4.53
CA VAL A 45 8.64 -8.83 -5.37
C VAL A 45 7.69 -9.44 -6.40
N ALA A 46 6.44 -9.73 -6.01
CA ALA A 46 5.45 -10.30 -6.91
C ALA A 46 5.06 -9.31 -8.02
N VAL A 47 4.83 -8.03 -7.67
CA VAL A 47 4.53 -6.97 -8.64
C VAL A 47 5.71 -6.73 -9.58
N SER A 48 6.94 -6.59 -9.05
CA SER A 48 8.15 -6.42 -9.87
C SER A 48 8.35 -7.58 -10.84
N ARG A 49 8.05 -8.82 -10.40
CA ARG A 49 8.12 -10.00 -11.24
C ARG A 49 7.09 -9.97 -12.37
N MET A 50 5.82 -9.68 -12.07
CA MET A 50 4.76 -9.55 -13.06
C MET A 50 5.07 -8.47 -14.09
N LEU A 51 5.49 -7.28 -13.65
CA LEU A 51 5.87 -6.17 -14.52
C LEU A 51 6.99 -6.56 -15.50
N ARG A 52 7.99 -7.31 -15.02
CA ARG A 52 9.11 -7.77 -15.84
C ARG A 52 8.70 -8.86 -16.81
N GLU A 53 7.98 -9.90 -16.34
CA GLU A 53 7.70 -11.12 -17.11
C GLU A 53 6.58 -10.91 -18.13
N GLU A 54 5.56 -10.09 -17.80
CA GLU A 54 4.40 -9.90 -18.66
C GLU A 54 4.47 -8.61 -19.49
N TYR A 55 5.12 -7.55 -18.96
CA TYR A 55 5.14 -6.22 -19.61
C TYR A 55 6.53 -5.72 -20.00
N GLY A 56 7.59 -6.44 -19.69
CA GLY A 56 8.97 -6.02 -19.99
C GLY A 56 9.42 -4.78 -19.20
N ILE A 57 8.73 -4.42 -18.13
CA ILE A 57 9.04 -3.27 -17.29
C ILE A 57 9.94 -3.73 -16.15
N HIS A 58 11.17 -3.20 -16.11
CA HIS A 58 12.15 -3.53 -15.11
C HIS A 58 12.14 -2.47 -13.99
N PHE A 59 11.75 -2.89 -12.80
CA PHE A 59 11.86 -2.09 -11.59
C PHE A 59 12.44 -2.98 -10.48
N PRO A 60 13.66 -2.68 -9.97
CA PRO A 60 14.28 -3.47 -8.93
C PRO A 60 13.59 -3.21 -7.59
N VAL A 61 13.28 -4.29 -6.86
CA VAL A 61 12.79 -4.15 -5.49
C VAL A 61 13.91 -3.68 -4.59
N ASN A 62 13.66 -2.61 -3.86
CA ASN A 62 14.60 -2.07 -2.90
C ASN A 62 14.57 -2.89 -1.59
N PHE A 63 15.74 -3.30 -1.11
CA PHE A 63 15.93 -4.02 0.15
C PHE A 63 16.82 -3.24 1.13
N ASP A 64 17.04 -1.95 0.89
CA ASP A 64 17.81 -1.12 1.78
C ASP A 64 16.99 -0.85 3.05
N ILE A 65 17.70 -0.76 4.17
CA ILE A 65 17.11 -0.45 5.46
C ILE A 65 17.43 0.99 5.78
N TYR A 66 16.40 1.80 5.85
CA TYR A 66 16.53 3.22 6.09
C TYR A 66 16.63 3.55 7.58
N PRO A 67 17.41 4.58 7.95
CA PRO A 67 17.37 5.14 9.28
C PRO A 67 15.97 5.62 9.68
N ARG A 68 15.79 5.86 10.96
CA ARG A 68 14.53 6.37 11.50
C ARG A 68 14.11 7.68 10.82
N GLY A 69 12.88 7.68 10.27
CA GLY A 69 12.28 8.87 9.65
C GLY A 69 12.66 9.08 8.18
N GLU A 70 13.47 8.20 7.62
CA GLU A 70 13.76 8.14 6.19
C GLU A 70 12.96 7.01 5.56
N TRP A 71 12.45 7.24 4.36
CA TRP A 71 11.60 6.32 3.63
C TRP A 71 11.99 6.29 2.16
N ASP A 72 11.69 5.20 1.52
CA ASP A 72 11.76 5.07 0.08
C ASP A 72 10.79 6.04 -0.61
N ASP A 73 11.18 6.57 -1.77
CA ASP A 73 10.36 7.55 -2.50
C ASP A 73 9.08 6.91 -3.07
N CYS A 74 9.16 5.68 -3.54
CA CYS A 74 8.01 4.87 -3.99
C CYS A 74 8.40 3.40 -4.10
N ASP A 75 7.40 2.51 -4.03
CA ASP A 75 7.63 1.07 -4.18
C ASP A 75 7.90 0.67 -5.63
N VAL A 76 7.23 1.32 -6.59
CA VAL A 76 7.39 1.10 -8.03
C VAL A 76 7.19 2.40 -8.80
N GLN A 77 7.96 2.58 -9.86
CA GLN A 77 7.77 3.66 -10.84
C GLN A 77 7.52 3.10 -12.24
N ILE A 78 6.41 3.52 -12.86
CA ILE A 78 6.10 3.23 -14.27
C ILE A 78 6.01 4.55 -15.03
N LYS A 79 7.03 4.85 -15.86
CA LYS A 79 7.16 6.16 -16.52
C LYS A 79 7.09 7.31 -15.50
N ALA A 80 6.07 8.17 -15.59
CA ALA A 80 5.86 9.28 -14.67
C ALA A 80 5.02 8.91 -13.43
N TRP A 81 4.45 7.71 -13.38
CA TRP A 81 3.60 7.27 -12.28
C TRP A 81 4.44 6.72 -11.11
N THR A 82 4.20 7.25 -9.93
CA THR A 82 4.69 6.70 -8.68
C THR A 82 3.62 5.82 -8.04
N ILE A 83 3.99 4.63 -7.62
CA ILE A 83 3.04 3.59 -7.21
C ILE A 83 3.44 3.05 -5.84
N ASP A 84 2.46 2.99 -4.94
CA ASP A 84 2.56 2.36 -3.63
C ASP A 84 1.92 0.96 -3.69
N ILE A 85 2.59 -0.04 -3.14
CA ILE A 85 2.09 -1.40 -3.09
C ILE A 85 1.55 -1.68 -1.70
N LYS A 86 0.26 -1.97 -1.64
CA LYS A 86 -0.39 -2.39 -0.39
C LYS A 86 -0.67 -3.88 -0.41
N SER A 87 -0.44 -4.54 0.71
CA SER A 87 -0.77 -5.96 0.84
C SER A 87 -1.53 -6.24 2.14
N THR A 88 -2.37 -7.25 2.07
CA THR A 88 -3.11 -7.76 3.22
C THR A 88 -3.07 -9.27 3.29
N ARG A 89 -3.25 -9.83 4.49
CA ARG A 89 -3.36 -11.29 4.69
C ARG A 89 -4.73 -11.86 4.31
N SER A 90 -5.81 -11.08 4.51
CA SER A 90 -7.18 -11.60 4.38
C SER A 90 -8.23 -10.51 4.21
N GLY A 91 -7.84 -9.27 3.98
CA GLY A 91 -8.79 -8.15 3.82
C GLY A 91 -9.55 -8.19 2.50
N LYS A 92 -10.63 -7.40 2.45
CA LYS A 92 -11.43 -7.13 1.24
C LYS A 92 -11.51 -5.63 0.93
N TRP A 93 -10.79 -4.81 1.69
CA TRP A 93 -10.81 -3.37 1.61
C TRP A 93 -9.39 -2.83 1.42
N LEU A 94 -9.22 -1.97 0.44
CA LEU A 94 -8.09 -1.05 0.37
C LEU A 94 -8.41 0.13 1.28
N LEU A 95 -7.51 0.41 2.22
CA LEU A 95 -7.57 1.55 3.13
C LEU A 95 -6.46 2.53 2.78
N PHE A 96 -6.82 3.79 2.57
CA PHE A 96 -5.87 4.85 2.27
C PHE A 96 -6.05 6.00 3.27
N GLU A 97 -5.04 6.23 4.10
CA GLU A 97 -5.09 7.22 5.16
C GLU A 97 -5.12 8.66 4.61
N THR A 98 -6.14 9.44 4.98
CA THR A 98 -6.36 10.79 4.46
C THR A 98 -5.30 11.80 4.91
N SER A 99 -4.68 11.59 6.08
CA SER A 99 -3.61 12.43 6.59
C SER A 99 -2.42 12.50 5.62
N LYS A 100 -2.10 11.41 4.94
CA LYS A 100 -1.04 11.36 3.92
C LYS A 100 -1.34 12.27 2.73
N LEU A 101 -2.61 12.34 2.31
CA LEU A 101 -3.05 13.21 1.22
C LEU A 101 -2.97 14.69 1.61
N LYS A 102 -3.38 15.04 2.84
CA LYS A 102 -3.30 16.41 3.37
C LYS A 102 -1.85 16.89 3.48
N MET A 103 -0.93 16.03 3.88
CA MET A 103 0.51 16.35 3.92
C MET A 103 1.04 16.72 2.52
N ARG A 104 0.65 16.01 1.48
CA ARG A 104 1.03 16.34 0.10
C ARG A 104 0.58 17.75 -0.31
N GLN A 105 -0.67 18.12 -0.05
CA GLN A 105 -1.19 19.42 -0.44
C GLN A 105 -0.49 20.59 0.30
N ASN A 106 -0.16 20.41 1.57
CA ASN A 106 0.35 21.48 2.43
C ASN A 106 1.87 21.66 2.38
N GLN A 107 2.65 20.65 2.03
CA GLN A 107 4.11 20.66 2.22
C GLN A 107 4.92 20.46 0.94
N LYS A 108 4.32 20.37 -0.25
CA LYS A 108 5.03 20.00 -1.50
C LYS A 108 5.86 18.70 -1.35
N ILE A 109 5.40 17.76 -0.52
CA ILE A 109 6.06 16.47 -0.39
C ILE A 109 5.77 15.71 -1.68
N ASN A 110 6.80 15.52 -2.50
CA ASN A 110 6.71 14.84 -3.79
C ASN A 110 6.45 13.32 -3.70
N ASN A 111 6.33 12.78 -2.50
CA ASN A 111 6.42 11.34 -2.22
C ASN A 111 5.07 10.67 -1.95
N LEU A 112 3.95 11.24 -2.41
CA LEU A 112 2.69 10.48 -2.40
C LEU A 112 2.51 9.77 -3.73
N PRO A 113 2.06 8.51 -3.67
CA PRO A 113 1.84 7.73 -4.88
C PRO A 113 0.73 8.34 -5.73
N ASP A 114 0.85 8.21 -7.04
CA ASP A 114 -0.20 8.54 -8.00
C ASP A 114 -1.23 7.42 -8.09
N ALA A 115 -0.81 6.20 -7.79
CA ALA A 115 -1.66 5.01 -7.78
C ALA A 115 -1.26 4.04 -6.68
N VAL A 116 -2.20 3.16 -6.34
CA VAL A 116 -1.98 2.06 -5.40
C VAL A 116 -2.25 0.74 -6.11
N ILE A 117 -1.30 -0.18 -6.00
CA ILE A 117 -1.50 -1.59 -6.36
C ILE A 117 -1.86 -2.36 -5.09
N MET A 118 -2.96 -3.11 -5.15
CA MET A 118 -3.41 -3.92 -4.03
C MET A 118 -3.07 -5.39 -4.26
N CYS A 119 -2.44 -5.99 -3.27
CA CYS A 119 -2.07 -7.40 -3.24
C CYS A 119 -2.70 -8.12 -2.05
N ARG A 120 -2.77 -9.44 -2.13
CA ARG A 120 -3.04 -10.30 -0.99
C ARG A 120 -1.92 -11.32 -0.86
N THR A 121 -1.34 -11.38 0.35
CA THR A 121 -0.35 -12.38 0.72
C THR A 121 -1.01 -13.34 1.69
N PRO A 122 -1.53 -14.49 1.23
CA PRO A 122 -2.19 -15.46 2.08
C PRO A 122 -1.28 -15.92 3.22
N TRP A 123 -1.84 -16.09 4.42
CA TRP A 123 -1.09 -16.37 5.63
C TRP A 123 -1.62 -17.61 6.35
N ASP A 124 -0.72 -18.53 6.65
CA ASP A 124 -1.00 -19.65 7.54
C ASP A 124 -0.83 -19.18 8.99
N ARG A 125 -1.95 -19.08 9.70
CA ARG A 125 -1.97 -18.58 11.08
C ARG A 125 -1.40 -19.56 12.09
N ASP A 126 -1.52 -20.86 11.81
CA ASP A 126 -1.09 -21.92 12.72
C ASP A 126 0.44 -22.06 12.72
N ASN A 127 1.04 -21.85 11.56
CA ASN A 127 2.50 -21.92 11.41
C ASN A 127 3.17 -20.52 11.32
N ASP A 128 2.40 -19.46 11.43
CA ASP A 128 2.83 -18.05 11.36
C ASP A 128 3.75 -17.75 10.15
N LYS A 129 3.35 -18.19 8.97
CA LYS A 129 4.12 -18.04 7.72
C LYS A 129 3.26 -17.77 6.49
N PRO A 130 3.85 -17.23 5.41
CA PRO A 130 3.15 -17.09 4.13
C PRO A 130 2.68 -18.46 3.59
N ARG A 131 1.49 -18.49 2.99
CA ARG A 131 0.90 -19.67 2.38
C ARG A 131 0.62 -19.43 0.90
N GLY A 132 1.24 -20.21 0.03
CA GLY A 132 1.04 -20.10 -1.42
C GLY A 132 1.69 -18.88 -2.06
N SER A 133 1.09 -18.37 -3.12
CA SER A 133 1.56 -17.22 -3.89
C SER A 133 0.86 -15.92 -3.48
N VAL A 134 1.52 -14.80 -3.74
CA VAL A 134 0.89 -13.47 -3.64
C VAL A 134 -0.14 -13.32 -4.76
N GLU A 135 -1.35 -12.89 -4.40
CA GLU A 135 -2.41 -12.55 -5.36
C GLU A 135 -2.31 -11.05 -5.71
N LEU A 136 -2.22 -10.74 -6.99
CA LEU A 136 -2.30 -9.38 -7.50
C LEU A 136 -3.77 -9.03 -7.71
N ILE A 137 -4.34 -8.23 -6.81
CA ILE A 137 -5.78 -7.94 -6.80
C ILE A 137 -6.14 -6.95 -7.91
N GLY A 138 -5.45 -5.82 -7.98
CA GLY A 138 -5.73 -4.76 -8.96
C GLY A 138 -5.09 -3.45 -8.56
N ALA A 139 -5.45 -2.37 -9.27
CA ALA A 139 -4.93 -1.04 -8.98
C ALA A 139 -6.01 0.04 -9.06
N ILE A 140 -5.73 1.16 -8.38
CA ILE A 140 -6.56 2.37 -8.43
C ILE A 140 -5.66 3.61 -8.34
N SER A 141 -5.96 4.65 -9.13
CA SER A 141 -5.28 5.93 -8.97
C SER A 141 -5.80 6.69 -7.75
N VAL A 142 -4.93 7.48 -7.12
CA VAL A 142 -5.32 8.38 -6.02
C VAL A 142 -6.35 9.41 -6.51
N TYR A 143 -6.24 9.84 -7.77
CA TYR A 143 -7.24 10.68 -8.40
C TYR A 143 -8.64 10.04 -8.40
N ALA A 144 -8.75 8.77 -8.77
CA ALA A 144 -10.03 8.04 -8.77
C ALA A 144 -10.60 7.87 -7.36
N LEU A 145 -9.74 7.60 -6.36
CA LEU A 145 -10.15 7.55 -4.96
C LEU A 145 -10.76 8.87 -4.49
N LEU A 146 -10.12 10.00 -4.79
CA LEU A 146 -10.59 11.32 -4.40
C LEU A 146 -11.83 11.77 -5.18
N LYS A 147 -11.84 11.53 -6.49
CA LYS A 147 -12.96 11.92 -7.36
C LYS A 147 -14.24 11.17 -7.02
N ASN A 148 -14.13 9.91 -6.61
CA ASN A 148 -15.25 9.04 -6.17
C ASN A 148 -16.50 9.12 -7.08
N THR A 149 -16.30 9.18 -8.38
CA THR A 149 -17.37 9.39 -9.37
C THR A 149 -18.48 8.34 -9.30
N ASN A 150 -18.14 7.13 -8.87
CA ASN A 150 -19.08 6.01 -8.76
C ASN A 150 -19.65 5.81 -7.36
N HIS A 151 -19.33 6.73 -6.42
CA HIS A 151 -19.75 6.67 -5.01
C HIS A 151 -19.42 5.34 -4.30
N ARG A 152 -18.34 4.66 -4.72
CA ARG A 152 -17.88 3.39 -4.15
C ARG A 152 -16.82 3.54 -3.07
N VAL A 153 -16.19 4.71 -3.00
CA VAL A 153 -15.22 5.04 -1.96
C VAL A 153 -15.95 5.55 -0.74
N LEU A 154 -15.74 4.88 0.38
CA LEU A 154 -16.27 5.30 1.68
C LEU A 154 -15.24 6.18 2.38
N HIS A 155 -15.72 7.24 3.03
CA HIS A 155 -14.91 8.00 3.98
C HIS A 155 -15.22 7.48 5.38
N LEU A 156 -14.26 6.83 5.99
CA LEU A 156 -14.34 6.25 7.32
C LEU A 156 -13.47 7.05 8.29
N LYS A 157 -14.04 7.39 9.44
CA LYS A 157 -13.36 8.16 10.48
C LYS A 157 -12.55 7.26 11.41
N LYS A 158 -11.57 7.86 12.10
CA LYS A 158 -10.89 7.22 13.22
C LYS A 158 -11.93 6.67 14.21
N GLY A 159 -11.77 5.41 14.60
CA GLY A 159 -12.69 4.70 15.48
C GLY A 159 -13.83 3.96 14.79
N ASP A 160 -14.12 4.27 13.52
CA ASP A 160 -15.11 3.52 12.75
C ASP A 160 -14.70 2.06 12.58
N VAL A 161 -15.68 1.18 12.50
CA VAL A 161 -15.47 -0.22 12.21
C VAL A 161 -15.36 -0.42 10.69
N ILE A 162 -14.31 -1.10 10.24
CA ILE A 162 -14.19 -1.47 8.83
C ILE A 162 -15.37 -2.39 8.48
N PRO A 163 -16.16 -2.09 7.42
CA PRO A 163 -17.38 -2.83 7.10
C PRO A 163 -17.11 -4.34 7.00
N ASN A 164 -18.01 -5.14 7.59
CA ASN A 164 -17.92 -6.60 7.67
C ASN A 164 -16.69 -7.15 8.42
N THR A 165 -16.12 -6.36 9.32
CA THR A 165 -15.04 -6.79 10.22
C THR A 165 -15.34 -6.36 11.66
N LYS A 166 -14.45 -6.75 12.60
CA LYS A 166 -14.43 -6.23 13.98
C LYS A 166 -13.32 -5.21 14.20
N ALA A 167 -12.53 -4.92 13.16
CA ALA A 167 -11.39 -4.01 13.26
C ALA A 167 -11.85 -2.56 13.24
N ARG A 168 -11.25 -1.73 14.12
CA ARG A 168 -11.47 -0.28 14.16
C ARG A 168 -10.31 0.46 13.56
N LEU A 169 -10.61 1.55 12.85
CA LEU A 169 -9.61 2.39 12.23
C LEU A 169 -8.85 3.23 13.26
N GLN A 170 -7.56 3.37 13.05
CA GLN A 170 -6.66 4.18 13.88
C GLN A 170 -6.53 5.63 13.36
N ALA A 171 -6.93 5.86 12.11
CA ALA A 171 -6.92 7.17 11.46
C ALA A 171 -8.10 7.26 10.48
N ASP A 172 -8.38 8.47 9.97
CA ASP A 172 -9.35 8.67 8.90
C ASP A 172 -8.84 8.07 7.60
N ASN A 173 -9.71 7.34 6.89
CA ASN A 173 -9.34 6.63 5.67
C ASN A 173 -10.39 6.78 4.57
N LEU A 174 -9.90 6.82 3.33
CA LEU A 174 -10.69 6.43 2.17
C LEU A 174 -10.64 4.91 2.06
N ALA A 175 -11.80 4.28 1.95
CA ALA A 175 -11.93 2.84 1.88
C ALA A 175 -12.67 2.42 0.61
N ILE A 176 -12.11 1.50 -0.15
CA ILE A 176 -12.74 0.92 -1.34
C ILE A 176 -12.62 -0.60 -1.30
N ARG A 177 -13.65 -1.30 -1.77
CA ARG A 177 -13.61 -2.76 -1.87
C ARG A 177 -12.68 -3.21 -2.97
N PHE A 178 -12.08 -4.39 -2.78
CA PHE A 178 -11.23 -4.97 -3.83
C PHE A 178 -12.01 -5.22 -5.13
N GLU A 179 -13.28 -5.59 -5.07
CA GLU A 179 -14.15 -5.80 -6.23
C GLU A 179 -14.45 -4.52 -7.03
N ASP A 180 -14.20 -3.34 -6.46
CA ASP A 180 -14.48 -2.05 -7.08
C ASP A 180 -13.23 -1.35 -7.66
N ILE A 181 -12.03 -1.90 -7.44
CA ILE A 181 -10.81 -1.43 -8.11
C ILE A 181 -10.67 -2.06 -9.50
N ASN A 182 -9.79 -1.53 -10.33
CA ASN A 182 -9.54 -2.12 -11.65
C ASN A 182 -8.69 -3.39 -11.54
N HIS A 183 -9.14 -4.49 -12.15
CA HIS A 183 -8.46 -5.80 -12.16
C HIS A 183 -7.84 -6.14 -13.52
N ASP A 184 -8.09 -5.34 -14.55
CA ASP A 184 -7.59 -5.54 -15.91
C ASP A 184 -6.16 -5.00 -16.00
N TRP A 185 -5.18 -5.87 -15.78
CA TRP A 185 -3.78 -5.49 -15.73
C TRP A 185 -3.27 -4.92 -17.04
N ASP A 186 -3.74 -5.42 -18.18
CA ASP A 186 -3.35 -4.91 -19.49
C ASP A 186 -3.78 -3.46 -19.64
N LYS A 187 -5.02 -3.13 -19.26
CA LYS A 187 -5.51 -1.75 -19.29
C LYS A 187 -4.83 -0.85 -18.27
N ILE A 188 -4.54 -1.37 -17.05
CA ILE A 188 -3.84 -0.61 -16.00
C ILE A 188 -2.46 -0.20 -16.51
N ILE A 189 -1.67 -1.17 -16.97
CA ILE A 189 -0.28 -0.92 -17.38
C ILE A 189 -0.24 -0.08 -18.67
N ASP A 190 -1.08 -0.40 -19.65
CA ASP A 190 -1.17 0.38 -20.89
C ASP A 190 -1.51 1.85 -20.62
N TYR A 191 -2.46 2.11 -19.71
CA TYR A 191 -2.81 3.46 -19.28
C TYR A 191 -1.62 4.19 -18.64
N MET A 192 -0.93 3.56 -17.68
CA MET A 192 0.21 4.17 -17.01
C MET A 192 1.39 4.43 -17.94
N VAL A 193 1.63 3.57 -18.92
CA VAL A 193 2.70 3.74 -19.92
C VAL A 193 2.41 4.88 -20.87
N LYS A 194 1.13 5.12 -21.23
CA LYS A 194 0.70 6.10 -22.25
C LYS A 194 0.33 7.47 -21.70
N THR A 195 0.10 7.60 -20.39
CA THR A 195 -0.41 8.83 -19.80
C THR A 195 0.47 9.37 -18.70
N MET A 196 0.27 10.66 -18.38
CA MET A 196 0.77 11.27 -17.14
C MET A 196 -0.24 11.07 -16.02
N PRO A 197 0.21 10.99 -14.74
CA PRO A 197 -0.70 10.96 -13.61
C PRO A 197 -1.55 12.24 -13.56
N PRO A 198 -2.86 12.15 -13.29
CA PRO A 198 -3.71 13.32 -13.16
C PRO A 198 -3.31 14.19 -11.97
N ASP A 199 -3.41 15.51 -12.14
CA ASP A 199 -3.20 16.44 -11.04
C ASP A 199 -4.34 16.33 -10.00
N ILE A 200 -3.96 16.17 -8.74
CA ILE A 200 -4.89 16.07 -7.59
C ILE A 200 -4.89 17.33 -6.72
N SER A 201 -4.12 18.36 -7.06
CA SER A 201 -3.95 19.56 -6.23
C SER A 201 -5.24 20.32 -5.98
N SER A 202 -6.18 20.26 -6.93
CA SER A 202 -7.50 20.93 -6.85
C SER A 202 -8.61 20.04 -6.28
N LEU A 203 -8.35 18.77 -5.98
CA LEU A 203 -9.37 17.88 -5.47
C LEU A 203 -9.58 18.06 -3.96
N HIS A 204 -10.84 17.98 -3.55
CA HIS A 204 -11.18 18.02 -2.13
C HIS A 204 -10.75 16.73 -1.44
N ILE A 205 -9.96 16.87 -0.37
CA ILE A 205 -9.62 15.75 0.53
C ILE A 205 -10.60 15.83 1.70
N PRO A 206 -11.39 14.78 1.94
CA PRO A 206 -12.35 14.77 3.05
C PRO A 206 -11.67 14.99 4.41
N ASP A 207 -12.31 15.78 5.27
CA ASP A 207 -11.88 16.01 6.64
C ASP A 207 -12.15 14.80 7.53
#